data_c3a532cea68140a4ee4b4f1f969e1036
#
_entry.id   c3a532cea68140a4ee4b4f1f969e1036
#
_cell.length_a   1.000
_cell.length_b   1.000
_cell.length_c   1.000
_cell.angle_alpha   90.00
_cell.angle_beta   90.00
_cell.angle_gamma   90.00
#
_symmetry.space_group_name_H-M   'P 1'
#
loop_
_entity.id
_entity.type
_entity.pdbx_description
1 polymer ?
#
loop_
_entity_poly.entity_id
_entity_poly.type
_entity_poly.pdbx_seq_one_letter_code
_entity_poly.pdbx_strand_id
1 'polypeptide(L)'
;MELLSEKTDAHSQTITSVVFSPDGTKIVSGSSDKTIKVWDADSFILLDSLPGEAMAFGKEAEGVVRDGATVRVKDGGGAFYAPSPISSVAVSWPRIAAGAQSGELYHLEVM
;
A
#
# COMPACT_ATOMS: atom_id res chain seq x y z
N MET A 1 -6.20 10.60 9.92
CA MET A 1 -5.75 9.92 8.68
C MET A 1 -6.96 9.78 7.76
N GLU A 2 -6.79 10.11 6.52
CA GLU A 2 -7.87 10.09 5.54
C GLU A 2 -7.62 9.03 4.49
N LEU A 3 -8.63 8.22 4.17
CA LEU A 3 -8.59 7.29 3.06
C LEU A 3 -8.85 8.06 1.77
N LEU A 4 -7.83 8.18 0.92
CA LEU A 4 -7.96 8.86 -0.36
C LEU A 4 -8.56 7.96 -1.43
N SER A 5 -8.14 6.70 -1.48
CA SER A 5 -8.58 5.75 -2.49
C SER A 5 -8.37 4.32 -1.99
N GLU A 6 -9.17 3.40 -2.53
CA GLU A 6 -8.97 1.97 -2.29
C GLU A 6 -9.25 1.16 -3.56
N LYS A 7 -8.53 0.04 -3.70
CA LYS A 7 -8.77 -0.95 -4.75
C LYS A 7 -9.03 -2.29 -4.08
N THR A 8 -10.26 -2.74 -4.07
CA THR A 8 -10.65 -3.99 -3.40
C THR A 8 -10.19 -5.23 -4.14
N ASP A 9 -9.93 -5.11 -5.43
CA ASP A 9 -9.46 -6.19 -6.29
C ASP A 9 -8.14 -5.83 -6.99
N ALA A 10 -7.27 -5.08 -6.29
CA ALA A 10 -5.95 -4.73 -6.82
C ALA A 10 -5.17 -5.99 -7.21
N HIS A 11 -5.22 -7.00 -6.36
CA HIS A 11 -4.62 -8.31 -6.59
C HIS A 11 -5.58 -9.41 -6.15
N SER A 12 -5.44 -10.59 -6.73
CA SER A 12 -6.28 -11.74 -6.39
C SER A 12 -5.78 -12.51 -5.15
N GLN A 13 -4.60 -12.19 -4.67
CA GLN A 13 -4.00 -12.80 -3.47
C GLN A 13 -3.29 -11.74 -2.65
N THR A 14 -2.67 -12.16 -1.54
CA THR A 14 -1.96 -11.28 -0.63
C THR A 14 -1.01 -10.33 -1.36
N ILE A 15 -1.07 -9.05 -1.03
CA ILE A 15 -0.06 -8.08 -1.45
C ILE A 15 1.16 -8.25 -0.56
N THR A 16 2.27 -8.66 -1.14
CA THR A 16 3.50 -8.97 -0.40
C THR A 16 4.39 -7.75 -0.23
N SER A 17 4.25 -6.77 -1.11
CA SER A 17 5.10 -5.59 -1.08
C SER A 17 4.42 -4.40 -1.73
N VAL A 18 4.61 -3.22 -1.13
CA VAL A 18 4.15 -1.93 -1.67
C VAL A 18 5.29 -0.93 -1.52
N VAL A 19 5.55 -0.15 -2.56
CA VAL A 19 6.50 0.97 -2.49
C VAL A 19 5.96 2.16 -3.26
N PHE A 20 6.39 3.36 -2.87
CA PHE A 20 6.24 4.56 -3.69
C PHE A 20 7.46 4.72 -4.59
N SER A 21 7.27 5.31 -5.78
CA SER A 21 8.40 5.79 -6.57
C SER A 21 9.13 6.92 -5.83
N PRO A 22 10.41 7.17 -6.15
CA PRO A 22 11.19 8.20 -5.45
C PRO A 22 10.56 9.59 -5.46
N ASP A 23 9.83 9.93 -6.52
CA ASP A 23 9.14 11.22 -6.64
C ASP A 23 7.72 11.21 -6.05
N GLY A 24 7.26 10.06 -5.52
CA GLY A 24 5.94 9.93 -4.92
C GLY A 24 4.77 9.90 -5.91
N THR A 25 5.02 9.86 -7.21
CA THR A 25 3.97 9.93 -8.22
C THR A 25 3.34 8.59 -8.55
N LYS A 26 4.02 7.50 -8.21
CA LYS A 26 3.55 6.14 -8.51
C LYS A 26 3.64 5.25 -7.28
N ILE A 27 2.75 4.25 -7.25
CA ILE A 27 2.77 3.18 -6.26
C ILE A 27 3.00 1.87 -7.00
N VAL A 28 3.90 1.03 -6.49
CA VAL A 28 4.16 -0.29 -7.05
C VAL A 28 3.74 -1.33 -6.02
N SER A 29 2.90 -2.27 -6.43
CA SER A 29 2.44 -3.38 -5.59
C SER A 29 2.84 -4.71 -6.18
N GLY A 30 3.37 -5.60 -5.35
CA GLY A 30 3.68 -6.98 -5.71
C GLY A 30 2.83 -7.94 -4.89
N SER A 31 2.47 -9.09 -5.47
CA SER A 31 1.53 -10.01 -4.87
C SER A 31 1.91 -11.47 -5.07
N SER A 32 1.37 -12.33 -4.20
CA SER A 32 1.43 -13.78 -4.35
C SER A 32 0.67 -14.28 -5.58
N ASP A 33 -0.15 -13.43 -6.21
CA ASP A 33 -0.80 -13.77 -7.49
C ASP A 33 0.15 -13.76 -8.68
N LYS A 34 1.45 -13.49 -8.44
CA LYS A 34 2.51 -13.46 -9.45
C LYS A 34 2.39 -12.29 -10.41
N THR A 35 1.83 -11.18 -9.95
CA THR A 35 1.80 -9.93 -10.70
C THR A 35 2.43 -8.79 -9.92
N ILE A 36 3.00 -7.84 -10.68
CA ILE A 36 3.48 -6.57 -10.16
C ILE A 36 2.68 -5.50 -10.88
N LYS A 37 2.06 -4.60 -10.12
CA LYS A 37 1.22 -3.56 -10.70
C LYS A 37 1.74 -2.18 -10.33
N VAL A 38 1.67 -1.26 -11.29
CA VAL A 38 2.08 0.13 -11.12
C VAL A 38 0.83 1.01 -11.22
N TRP A 39 0.64 1.85 -10.23
CA TRP A 39 -0.53 2.71 -10.09
C TRP A 39 -0.12 4.18 -10.07
N ASP A 40 -0.96 5.04 -10.63
CA ASP A 40 -0.80 6.47 -10.45
C ASP A 40 -1.20 6.83 -9.01
N ALA A 41 -0.32 7.54 -8.28
CA ALA A 41 -0.58 7.82 -6.87
C ALA A 41 -1.72 8.82 -6.64
N ASP A 42 -1.96 9.74 -7.57
CA ASP A 42 -3.03 10.72 -7.42
C ASP A 42 -4.40 10.18 -7.85
N SER A 43 -4.48 9.59 -9.05
CA SER A 43 -5.75 9.09 -9.61
C SER A 43 -6.06 7.66 -9.19
N PHE A 44 -5.04 6.92 -8.72
CA PHE A 44 -5.12 5.50 -8.39
C PHE A 44 -5.54 4.63 -9.58
N ILE A 45 -5.19 5.06 -10.78
CA ILE A 45 -5.43 4.32 -12.02
C ILE A 45 -4.28 3.34 -12.23
N LEU A 46 -4.60 2.12 -12.66
CA LEU A 46 -3.60 1.12 -13.02
C LEU A 46 -2.88 1.57 -14.29
N LEU A 47 -1.57 1.78 -14.19
CA LEU A 47 -0.74 2.21 -15.30
C LEU A 47 -0.10 1.03 -16.02
N ASP A 48 0.28 -0.01 -15.28
CA ASP A 48 0.95 -1.18 -15.85
C ASP A 48 0.74 -2.41 -14.98
N SER A 49 0.74 -3.57 -15.60
CA SER A 49 0.65 -4.85 -14.91
C SER A 49 1.65 -5.81 -15.54
N LEU A 50 2.60 -6.26 -14.75
CA LEU A 50 3.70 -7.09 -15.22
C LEU A 50 3.65 -8.47 -14.56
N PRO A 51 3.98 -9.55 -15.28
CA PRO A 51 4.13 -10.85 -14.65
C PRO A 51 5.41 -10.86 -13.80
N GLY A 52 5.37 -11.52 -12.66
CA GLY A 52 6.55 -11.70 -11.83
C GLY A 52 6.20 -11.87 -10.38
N GLU A 53 7.17 -12.39 -9.62
CA GLU A 53 7.05 -12.49 -8.18
C GLU A 53 7.85 -11.36 -7.55
N ALA A 54 7.18 -10.54 -6.75
CA ALA A 54 7.86 -9.60 -5.89
C ALA A 54 7.90 -10.21 -4.49
N MET A 55 9.07 -10.66 -4.08
CA MET A 55 9.35 -10.85 -2.66
C MET A 55 9.46 -9.45 -2.06
N ALA A 56 9.39 -9.33 -0.75
CA ALA A 56 9.40 -8.02 -0.11
C ALA A 56 10.50 -7.13 -0.69
N PHE A 57 10.12 -6.01 -1.30
CA PHE A 57 11.05 -4.99 -1.75
C PHE A 57 10.73 -3.67 -1.04
N GLY A 58 11.73 -2.87 -0.84
CA GLY A 58 11.60 -1.63 -0.09
C GLY A 58 11.85 -1.82 1.40
N LYS A 59 11.96 -0.74 2.10
CA LYS A 59 12.18 -0.71 3.54
C LYS A 59 10.85 -0.65 4.27
N GLU A 60 10.86 -1.11 5.52
CA GLU A 60 9.74 -0.88 6.40
C GLU A 60 9.50 0.63 6.52
N ALA A 61 8.23 1.04 6.49
CA ALA A 61 7.87 2.45 6.46
C ALA A 61 8.19 3.13 7.79
N GLU A 62 8.99 4.19 7.76
CA GLU A 62 9.30 4.97 8.94
C GLU A 62 8.12 5.82 9.39
N GLY A 63 7.90 5.88 10.70
CA GLY A 63 6.85 6.69 11.27
C GLY A 63 5.47 6.06 11.27
N VAL A 64 5.35 4.84 10.77
CA VAL A 64 4.08 4.12 10.69
C VAL A 64 4.23 2.75 11.34
N VAL A 65 3.21 2.34 12.08
CA VAL A 65 3.13 1.01 12.69
C VAL A 65 2.00 0.23 12.03
N ARG A 66 2.30 -0.98 11.64
CA ARG A 66 1.34 -1.93 11.13
C ARG A 66 1.04 -2.95 12.23
N ASP A 67 -0.23 -3.12 12.58
CA ASP A 67 -0.67 -4.04 13.61
C ASP A 67 -1.96 -4.72 13.17
N GLY A 68 -1.85 -5.96 12.68
CA GLY A 68 -3.00 -6.67 12.12
C GLY A 68 -3.63 -5.89 10.98
N ALA A 69 -4.90 -5.52 11.13
CA ALA A 69 -5.63 -4.73 10.13
C ALA A 69 -5.51 -3.22 10.34
N THR A 70 -4.65 -2.78 11.27
CA THR A 70 -4.53 -1.37 11.62
C THR A 70 -3.21 -0.79 11.11
N VAL A 71 -3.28 0.42 10.55
CA VAL A 71 -2.12 1.23 10.19
C VAL A 71 -2.18 2.48 11.04
N ARG A 72 -1.13 2.77 11.80
CA ARG A 72 -1.06 3.91 12.72
C ARG A 72 0.18 4.74 12.47
N VAL A 73 0.05 6.05 12.66
CA VAL A 73 1.19 6.96 12.69
C VAL A 73 1.76 6.98 14.10
N LYS A 74 3.08 6.83 14.25
CA LYS A 74 3.76 6.66 15.54
C LYS A 74 3.51 7.80 16.52
N ASP A 75 3.44 9.03 16.04
CA ASP A 75 3.32 10.22 16.89
C ASP A 75 1.88 10.69 17.08
N GLY A 76 0.92 9.77 17.00
CA GLY A 76 -0.47 10.11 17.24
C GLY A 76 -1.18 10.79 16.07
N GLY A 77 -0.64 10.66 14.86
CA GLY A 77 -1.20 11.27 13.64
C GLY A 77 -2.43 10.58 13.08
N GLY A 78 -3.02 9.64 13.82
CA GLY A 78 -4.22 8.94 13.39
C GLY A 78 -4.00 7.47 13.09
N ALA A 79 -5.09 6.80 12.74
CA ALA A 79 -5.08 5.38 12.43
C ALA A 79 -6.08 5.07 11.31
N PHE A 80 -5.80 4.01 10.57
CA PHE A 80 -6.70 3.45 9.58
C PHE A 80 -6.95 1.98 9.93
N TYR A 81 -8.22 1.58 9.91
CA TYR A 81 -8.66 0.23 10.24
C TYR A 81 -9.18 -0.43 8.96
N ALA A 82 -8.45 -1.41 8.46
CA ALA A 82 -8.81 -2.13 7.25
C ALA A 82 -9.72 -3.33 7.60
N PRO A 83 -10.52 -3.81 6.62
CA PRO A 83 -11.35 -5.00 6.84
C PRO A 83 -10.56 -6.30 6.89
N SER A 84 -9.30 -6.32 6.46
CA SER A 84 -8.45 -7.50 6.52
C SER A 84 -7.03 -7.10 6.97
N PRO A 85 -6.21 -8.06 7.44
CA PRO A 85 -4.85 -7.74 7.89
C PRO A 85 -4.01 -7.06 6.81
N ILE A 86 -3.24 -6.07 7.23
CA ILE A 86 -2.32 -5.34 6.37
C ILE A 86 -1.01 -6.10 6.30
N SER A 87 -0.55 -6.39 5.09
CA SER A 87 0.66 -7.17 4.85
C SER A 87 1.87 -6.33 4.47
N SER A 88 1.66 -5.12 3.97
CA SER A 88 2.75 -4.24 3.57
C SER A 88 2.33 -2.78 3.63
N VAL A 89 3.26 -1.89 3.99
CA VAL A 89 3.02 -0.44 4.06
C VAL A 89 4.21 0.29 3.47
N ALA A 90 3.93 1.34 2.71
CA ALA A 90 4.94 2.26 2.18
C ALA A 90 4.52 3.70 2.46
N VAL A 91 5.49 4.58 2.59
CA VAL A 91 5.22 6.00 2.84
C VAL A 91 5.91 6.88 1.82
N SER A 92 5.22 7.96 1.47
CA SER A 92 5.77 9.14 0.81
C SER A 92 5.03 10.31 1.46
N TRP A 93 5.55 10.79 2.59
CA TRP A 93 4.84 11.75 3.44
C TRP A 93 4.30 12.93 2.65
N PRO A 94 3.07 13.34 2.90
CA PRO A 94 2.13 12.86 3.95
C PRO A 94 1.26 11.65 3.55
N ARG A 95 1.64 10.92 2.53
CA ARG A 95 0.84 9.82 1.98
C ARG A 95 1.37 8.47 2.39
N ILE A 96 0.45 7.50 2.52
CA ILE A 96 0.73 6.12 2.90
C ILE A 96 0.01 5.21 1.91
N ALA A 97 0.68 4.16 1.46
CA ALA A 97 0.07 3.08 0.70
C ALA A 97 0.13 1.81 1.55
N ALA A 98 -0.98 1.10 1.65
CA ALA A 98 -1.07 -0.12 2.44
C ALA A 98 -1.66 -1.24 1.60
N GLY A 99 -1.00 -2.39 1.60
CA GLY A 99 -1.46 -3.59 0.93
C GLY A 99 -1.95 -4.61 1.95
N ALA A 100 -3.05 -5.30 1.65
CA ALA A 100 -3.70 -6.23 2.55
C ALA A 100 -3.54 -7.68 2.11
N GLN A 101 -3.73 -8.61 3.05
CA GLN A 101 -3.68 -10.05 2.78
C GLN A 101 -4.78 -10.48 1.82
N SER A 102 -5.90 -9.79 1.77
CA SER A 102 -6.99 -10.07 0.83
C SER A 102 -6.75 -9.55 -0.59
N GLY A 103 -5.62 -8.85 -0.83
CA GLY A 103 -5.31 -8.27 -2.14
C GLY A 103 -5.80 -6.84 -2.32
N GLU A 104 -6.34 -6.22 -1.30
CA GLU A 104 -6.79 -4.83 -1.34
C GLU A 104 -5.63 -3.87 -1.19
N LEU A 105 -5.69 -2.73 -1.90
CA LEU A 105 -4.69 -1.68 -1.84
C LEU A 105 -5.36 -0.38 -1.40
N TYR A 106 -4.78 0.27 -0.40
CA TYR A 106 -5.30 1.50 0.19
C TYR A 106 -4.30 2.64 0.03
N HIS A 107 -4.80 3.82 -0.29
CA HIS A 107 -4.03 5.05 -0.39
C HIS A 107 -4.57 6.03 0.65
N LEU A 108 -3.71 6.46 1.56
CA LEU A 108 -4.07 7.24 2.74
C LEU A 108 -3.28 8.54 2.79
N GLU A 109 -3.83 9.55 3.47
CA GLU A 109 -3.12 10.79 3.74
C GLU A 109 -3.18 11.11 5.23
N VAL A 110 -2.02 11.49 5.78
CA VAL A 110 -1.91 11.97 7.17
C VAL A 110 -2.23 13.46 7.17
N MET A 111 -3.21 13.83 7.95
CA MET A 111 -3.68 15.21 8.06
C MET A 111 -3.07 15.94 9.23
#